data_72ef88c433db1b7600cb30dfdf1e9cc9
#
_entry.id   72ef88c433db1b7600cb30dfdf1e9cc9
#
_cell.length_a   1.000
_cell.length_b   1.000
_cell.length_c   1.000
_cell.angle_alpha   90.00
_cell.angle_beta   90.00
_cell.angle_gamma   90.00
#
_symmetry.space_group_name_H-M   'P 1'
#
loop_
_entity.id
_entity.type
_entity.pdbx_description
1 polymer ?
#
loop_
_entity_poly.entity_id
_entity_poly.type
_entity_poly.pdbx_seq_one_letter_code
_entity_poly.pdbx_strand_id
1 'polypeptide(L)'
;MGSTSDWPTLSRAAEVLREFRIPYEAKVVSAHRTPELLFSYAKSARERGLKCIIAGAGGAAHLPGMASALTIVPVLAVPVQSRVLNGVDSLLSILQMPAGIPTATFAIGDAGATNAGLFAVSLLAMEDEQLATQLTDYRESLRAKVEAMELPLLPPAE
;
A
#
# COMPACT_ATOMS: atom_id res chain seq x y z
N MET A 1 0.09 9.99 -2.04
CA MET A 1 -0.27 9.73 -3.46
C MET A 1 0.08 10.91 -4.33
N GLY A 2 0.37 10.68 -5.63
CA GLY A 2 0.79 11.75 -6.56
C GLY A 2 -0.34 12.63 -7.07
N SER A 3 -1.58 12.15 -7.00
CA SER A 3 -2.78 12.83 -7.50
C SER A 3 -4.02 12.31 -6.78
N THR A 4 -5.11 13.09 -6.82
CA THR A 4 -6.43 12.63 -6.36
C THR A 4 -6.97 11.46 -7.19
N SER A 5 -6.51 11.30 -8.44
CA SER A 5 -6.84 10.16 -9.30
C SER A 5 -6.34 8.81 -8.75
N ASP A 6 -5.37 8.81 -7.84
CA ASP A 6 -4.84 7.59 -7.22
C ASP A 6 -5.68 7.17 -5.99
N TRP A 7 -6.56 8.06 -5.52
CA TRP A 7 -7.35 7.84 -4.31
C TRP A 7 -8.29 6.63 -4.37
N PRO A 8 -8.99 6.33 -5.48
CA PRO A 8 -9.83 5.11 -5.55
C PRO A 8 -9.06 3.84 -5.18
N THR A 9 -7.80 3.73 -5.64
CA THR A 9 -6.91 2.63 -5.28
C THR A 9 -6.41 2.75 -3.82
N LEU A 10 -5.87 3.91 -3.44
CA LEU A 10 -5.26 4.10 -2.13
C LEU A 10 -6.27 4.11 -0.98
N SER A 11 -7.55 4.39 -1.25
CA SER A 11 -8.62 4.28 -0.26
C SER A 11 -8.76 2.87 0.31
N ARG A 12 -8.38 1.82 -0.45
CA ARG A 12 -8.38 0.44 0.05
C ARG A 12 -7.43 0.24 1.23
N ALA A 13 -6.26 0.86 1.18
CA ALA A 13 -5.34 0.85 2.32
C ALA A 13 -5.95 1.63 3.52
N ALA A 14 -6.57 2.77 3.26
CA ALA A 14 -7.23 3.56 4.31
C ALA A 14 -8.42 2.80 4.95
N GLU A 15 -9.18 2.03 4.17
CA GLU A 15 -10.24 1.16 4.65
C GLU A 15 -9.69 0.11 5.63
N VAL A 16 -8.59 -0.56 5.28
CA VAL A 16 -7.91 -1.52 6.16
C VAL A 16 -7.46 -0.84 7.46
N LEU A 17 -6.75 0.28 7.37
CA LEU A 17 -6.27 0.98 8.57
C LEU A 17 -7.42 1.40 9.48
N ARG A 18 -8.56 1.81 8.92
CA ARG A 18 -9.76 2.16 9.67
C ARG A 18 -10.41 0.94 10.34
N GLU A 19 -10.47 -0.20 9.65
CA GLU A 19 -10.97 -1.47 10.20
C GLU A 19 -10.18 -1.87 11.45
N PHE A 20 -8.85 -1.76 11.39
CA PHE A 20 -7.95 -2.03 12.50
C PHE A 20 -7.78 -0.85 13.48
N ARG A 21 -8.55 0.24 13.31
CA ARG A 21 -8.54 1.45 14.16
C ARG A 21 -7.17 2.11 14.27
N ILE A 22 -6.36 2.01 13.23
CA ILE A 22 -5.04 2.64 13.14
C ILE A 22 -5.21 4.07 12.64
N PRO A 23 -4.74 5.09 13.39
CA PRO A 23 -4.78 6.47 12.91
C PRO A 23 -3.87 6.64 11.71
N TYR A 24 -4.36 7.37 10.71
CA TYR A 24 -3.62 7.67 9.49
C TYR A 24 -3.93 9.08 8.99
N GLU A 25 -3.08 9.60 8.13
CA GLU A 25 -3.37 10.77 7.30
C GLU A 25 -3.31 10.40 5.82
N ALA A 26 -4.10 11.06 4.99
CA ALA A 26 -4.04 10.93 3.55
C ALA A 26 -3.70 12.27 2.91
N LYS A 27 -2.65 12.31 2.06
CA LYS A 27 -2.15 13.56 1.48
C LYS A 27 -1.75 13.38 0.02
N VAL A 28 -2.07 14.37 -0.81
CA VAL A 28 -1.54 14.46 -2.16
C VAL A 28 -0.16 15.12 -2.09
N VAL A 29 0.85 14.39 -2.56
CA VAL A 29 2.25 14.82 -2.65
C VAL A 29 2.78 14.36 -3.99
N SER A 30 2.96 15.27 -4.93
CA SER A 30 3.42 14.91 -6.27
C SER A 30 4.94 15.02 -6.36
N ALA A 31 5.60 13.90 -6.69
CA ALA A 31 7.06 13.88 -6.84
C ALA A 31 7.56 14.86 -7.91
N HIS A 32 6.80 15.01 -9.00
CA HIS A 32 7.21 15.83 -10.15
C HIS A 32 6.68 17.26 -10.11
N ARG A 33 5.54 17.52 -9.46
CA ARG A 33 4.88 18.83 -9.45
C ARG A 33 5.07 19.61 -8.15
N THR A 34 5.34 18.91 -7.05
CA THR A 34 5.58 19.48 -5.72
C THR A 34 6.77 18.81 -5.03
N PRO A 35 7.99 18.82 -5.62
CA PRO A 35 9.14 18.12 -5.09
C PRO A 35 9.53 18.60 -3.69
N GLU A 36 9.47 19.91 -3.41
CA GLU A 36 9.77 20.46 -2.08
C GLU A 36 8.81 19.93 -1.01
N LEU A 37 7.52 19.76 -1.36
CA LEU A 37 6.55 19.16 -0.46
C LEU A 37 6.89 17.69 -0.17
N LEU A 38 7.35 16.93 -1.18
CA LEU A 38 7.82 15.56 -0.97
C LEU A 38 9.02 15.52 -0.03
N PHE A 39 10.00 16.39 -0.26
CA PHE A 39 11.19 16.49 0.60
C PHE A 39 10.82 16.80 2.05
N SER A 40 10.01 17.81 2.28
CA SER A 40 9.59 18.20 3.64
C SER A 40 8.76 17.11 4.30
N TYR A 41 7.84 16.48 3.58
CA TYR A 41 6.98 15.42 4.08
C TYR A 41 7.79 14.18 4.51
N ALA A 42 8.67 13.68 3.63
CA ALA A 42 9.44 12.48 3.91
C ALA A 42 10.48 12.69 5.02
N LYS A 43 11.18 13.83 5.02
CA LYS A 43 12.17 14.15 6.04
C LYS A 43 11.56 14.31 7.44
N SER A 44 10.38 14.91 7.54
CA SER A 44 9.71 15.11 8.83
C SER A 44 8.93 13.87 9.33
N ALA A 45 8.79 12.83 8.50
CA ALA A 45 7.94 11.67 8.79
C ALA A 45 8.27 11.00 10.13
N ARG A 46 9.54 10.77 10.41
CA ARG A 46 10.00 10.16 11.67
C ARG A 46 9.71 11.03 12.89
N GLU A 47 10.03 12.31 12.82
CA GLU A 47 9.80 13.27 13.92
C GLU A 47 8.32 13.43 14.23
N ARG A 48 7.47 13.31 13.22
CA ARG A 48 6.01 13.31 13.35
C ARG A 48 5.44 11.99 13.88
N GLY A 49 6.28 10.97 14.10
CA GLY A 49 5.88 9.68 14.65
C GLY A 49 5.23 8.73 13.64
N LEU A 50 5.36 8.99 12.32
CA LEU A 50 4.87 8.07 11.30
C LEU A 50 5.65 6.74 11.38
N LYS A 51 4.93 5.63 11.40
CA LYS A 51 5.52 4.28 11.48
C LYS A 51 5.81 3.67 10.11
N CYS A 52 5.03 4.04 9.10
CA CYS A 52 5.28 3.73 7.70
C CYS A 52 4.59 4.76 6.80
N ILE A 53 4.94 4.76 5.51
CA ILE A 53 4.33 5.59 4.48
C ILE A 53 3.80 4.66 3.39
N ILE A 54 2.49 4.61 3.18
CA ILE A 54 1.91 3.92 2.02
C ILE A 54 1.89 4.92 0.87
N ALA A 55 2.69 4.66 -0.17
CA ALA A 55 2.89 5.58 -1.28
C ALA A 55 2.40 4.96 -2.60
N GLY A 56 1.36 5.54 -3.22
CA GLY A 56 0.83 5.11 -4.50
C GLY A 56 1.07 6.11 -5.61
N ALA A 57 1.42 5.60 -6.78
CA ALA A 57 1.61 6.40 -8.00
C ALA A 57 1.40 5.55 -9.26
N GLY A 58 0.98 6.19 -10.35
CA GLY A 58 0.76 5.58 -11.66
C GLY A 58 1.67 6.16 -12.76
N GLY A 59 1.92 5.36 -13.80
CA GLY A 59 2.80 5.71 -14.92
C GLY A 59 4.27 5.76 -14.50
N ALA A 60 4.94 6.89 -14.66
CA ALA A 60 6.26 7.16 -14.10
C ALA A 60 6.16 7.32 -12.57
N ALA A 61 6.00 6.21 -11.88
CA ALA A 61 5.64 6.12 -10.47
C ALA A 61 6.85 6.33 -9.55
N HIS A 62 7.54 7.46 -9.65
CA HIS A 62 8.78 7.74 -8.92
C HIS A 62 8.57 8.09 -7.44
N LEU A 63 7.34 8.49 -7.04
CA LEU A 63 7.04 8.95 -5.70
C LEU A 63 7.51 8.01 -4.58
N PRO A 64 7.25 6.68 -4.62
CA PRO A 64 7.66 5.79 -3.53
C PRO A 64 9.18 5.71 -3.38
N GLY A 65 9.91 5.51 -4.49
CA GLY A 65 11.37 5.43 -4.47
C GLY A 65 12.03 6.73 -4.00
N MET A 66 11.51 7.87 -4.44
CA MET A 66 11.99 9.18 -3.97
C MET A 66 11.70 9.38 -2.48
N ALA A 67 10.54 8.97 -1.99
CA ALA A 67 10.23 9.02 -0.56
C ALA A 67 11.20 8.13 0.24
N SER A 68 11.46 6.89 -0.22
CA SER A 68 12.40 5.96 0.42
C SER A 68 13.82 6.54 0.54
N ALA A 69 14.25 7.33 -0.45
CA ALA A 69 15.56 7.98 -0.43
C ALA A 69 15.66 9.13 0.58
N LEU A 70 14.54 9.63 1.11
CA LEU A 70 14.48 10.83 1.96
C LEU A 70 14.17 10.52 3.44
N THR A 71 13.82 9.28 3.77
CA THR A 71 13.45 8.87 5.13
C THR A 71 13.88 7.44 5.42
N ILE A 72 14.10 7.14 6.70
CA ILE A 72 14.27 5.75 7.18
C ILE A 72 12.95 5.12 7.61
N VAL A 73 11.84 5.85 7.55
CA VAL A 73 10.50 5.30 7.78
C VAL A 73 10.17 4.35 6.63
N PRO A 74 9.73 3.11 6.89
CA PRO A 74 9.40 2.14 5.83
C PRO A 74 8.40 2.71 4.83
N VAL A 75 8.72 2.58 3.53
CA VAL A 75 7.83 3.00 2.43
C VAL A 75 7.23 1.77 1.77
N LEU A 76 5.90 1.71 1.77
CA LEU A 76 5.07 0.66 1.23
C LEU A 76 4.47 1.15 -0.09
N ALA A 77 5.02 0.70 -1.20
CA ALA A 77 4.69 1.21 -2.52
C ALA A 77 3.55 0.44 -3.19
N VAL A 78 2.58 1.16 -3.71
CA VAL A 78 1.44 0.62 -4.45
C VAL A 78 1.49 1.14 -5.88
N PRO A 79 1.78 0.29 -6.89
CA PRO A 79 1.65 0.65 -8.29
C PRO A 79 0.16 0.88 -8.61
N VAL A 80 -0.19 2.09 -9.06
CA VAL A 80 -1.55 2.40 -9.49
C VAL A 80 -1.70 2.03 -10.96
N GLN A 81 -2.86 1.49 -11.32
CA GLN A 81 -3.16 1.11 -12.69
C GLN A 81 -3.06 2.32 -13.64
N SER A 82 -2.32 2.17 -14.73
CA SER A 82 -2.18 3.17 -15.78
C SER A 82 -3.05 2.82 -17.00
N ARG A 83 -3.30 3.81 -17.87
CA ARG A 83 -4.09 3.60 -19.08
C ARG A 83 -3.32 2.85 -20.18
N VAL A 84 -2.00 3.05 -20.27
CA VAL A 84 -1.19 2.55 -21.40
C VAL A 84 -0.76 1.11 -21.20
N LEU A 85 -0.21 0.77 -20.04
CA LEU A 85 0.33 -0.57 -19.74
C LEU A 85 -0.35 -1.23 -18.53
N ASN A 86 -1.58 -0.82 -18.19
CA ASN A 86 -2.39 -1.41 -17.11
C ASN A 86 -1.66 -1.49 -15.77
N GLY A 87 -0.71 -0.58 -15.52
CA GLY A 87 0.06 -0.50 -14.28
C GLY A 87 1.40 -1.22 -14.30
N VAL A 88 1.77 -1.93 -15.37
CA VAL A 88 3.09 -2.54 -15.51
C VAL A 88 4.20 -1.48 -15.54
N ASP A 89 3.95 -0.36 -16.22
CA ASP A 89 4.83 0.82 -16.18
C ASP A 89 4.98 1.39 -14.76
N SER A 90 3.89 1.48 -14.01
CA SER A 90 3.92 1.90 -12.60
C SER A 90 4.76 0.92 -11.76
N LEU A 91 4.53 -0.39 -11.91
CA LEU A 91 5.26 -1.43 -11.19
C LEU A 91 6.77 -1.36 -11.49
N LEU A 92 7.15 -1.33 -12.77
CA LEU A 92 8.56 -1.28 -13.17
C LEU A 92 9.26 0.01 -12.74
N SER A 93 8.54 1.12 -12.69
CA SER A 93 9.07 2.41 -12.18
C SER A 93 9.40 2.37 -10.68
N ILE A 94 8.82 1.44 -9.92
CA ILE A 94 8.98 1.34 -8.46
C ILE A 94 9.95 0.22 -8.09
N LEU A 95 9.90 -0.91 -8.78
CA LEU A 95 10.43 -2.18 -8.31
C LEU A 95 11.97 -2.25 -8.30
N GLN A 96 12.63 -1.73 -9.34
CA GLN A 96 14.08 -1.88 -9.55
C GLN A 96 14.89 -0.81 -8.82
N MET A 97 14.72 -0.72 -7.51
CA MET A 97 15.49 0.20 -6.66
C MET A 97 16.96 -0.21 -6.56
N PRO A 98 17.89 0.77 -6.49
CA PRO A 98 19.30 0.49 -6.28
C PRO A 98 19.56 -0.10 -4.89
N ALA A 99 20.62 -0.88 -4.78
CA ALA A 99 21.05 -1.40 -3.48
C ALA A 99 21.30 -0.24 -2.47
N GLY A 100 20.77 -0.40 -1.26
CA GLY A 100 20.89 0.59 -0.18
C GLY A 100 19.63 1.42 0.08
N ILE A 101 18.70 1.52 -0.87
CA ILE A 101 17.44 2.26 -0.71
C ILE A 101 16.25 1.31 -1.00
N PRO A 102 15.81 0.52 -0.02
CA PRO A 102 14.73 -0.44 -0.22
C PRO A 102 13.36 0.26 -0.26
N THR A 103 12.47 -0.23 -1.13
CA THR A 103 11.06 0.15 -1.17
C THR A 103 10.23 -1.14 -1.23
N ALA A 104 9.40 -1.40 -0.23
CA ALA A 104 8.53 -2.57 -0.24
C ALA A 104 7.42 -2.37 -1.29
N THR A 105 7.40 -3.22 -2.33
CA THR A 105 6.48 -3.04 -3.47
C THR A 105 5.38 -4.10 -3.44
N PHE A 106 4.14 -3.67 -3.57
CA PHE A 106 2.94 -4.52 -3.54
C PHE A 106 2.36 -4.72 -4.94
N ALA A 107 1.28 -5.49 -5.04
CA ALA A 107 0.58 -5.74 -6.29
C ALA A 107 0.01 -4.45 -6.90
N ILE A 108 -0.27 -4.48 -8.20
CA ILE A 108 -0.90 -3.37 -8.92
C ILE A 108 -2.35 -3.20 -8.45
N GLY A 109 -2.77 -1.96 -8.21
CA GLY A 109 -4.16 -1.59 -7.98
C GLY A 109 -4.68 -1.94 -6.57
N ASP A 110 -5.97 -2.21 -6.49
CA ASP A 110 -6.72 -2.34 -5.23
C ASP A 110 -6.17 -3.45 -4.31
N ALA A 111 -5.82 -4.61 -4.88
CA ALA A 111 -5.23 -5.71 -4.11
C ALA A 111 -3.89 -5.30 -3.47
N GLY A 112 -3.07 -4.55 -4.20
CA GLY A 112 -1.81 -4.01 -3.70
C GLY A 112 -2.01 -3.01 -2.57
N ALA A 113 -2.99 -2.11 -2.71
CA ALA A 113 -3.32 -1.13 -1.68
C ALA A 113 -3.85 -1.80 -0.40
N THR A 114 -4.75 -2.80 -0.52
CA THR A 114 -5.23 -3.59 0.60
C THR A 114 -4.07 -4.29 1.32
N ASN A 115 -3.18 -4.96 0.56
CA ASN A 115 -2.05 -5.66 1.13
C ASN A 115 -1.01 -4.72 1.74
N ALA A 116 -0.81 -3.52 1.20
CA ALA A 116 0.03 -2.49 1.83
C ALA A 116 -0.55 -2.03 3.18
N GLY A 117 -1.88 -1.86 3.25
CA GLY A 117 -2.58 -1.59 4.51
C GLY A 117 -2.39 -2.71 5.53
N LEU A 118 -2.61 -3.97 5.14
CA LEU A 118 -2.42 -5.15 6.01
C LEU A 118 -0.95 -5.32 6.43
N PHE A 119 -0.01 -4.97 5.56
CA PHE A 119 1.41 -5.02 5.91
C PHE A 119 1.77 -3.93 6.93
N ALA A 120 1.17 -2.73 6.81
CA ALA A 120 1.30 -1.70 7.84
C ALA A 120 0.75 -2.19 9.19
N VAL A 121 -0.41 -2.87 9.19
CA VAL A 121 -0.96 -3.53 10.40
C VAL A 121 0.05 -4.54 10.96
N SER A 122 0.67 -5.38 10.10
CA SER A 122 1.65 -6.38 10.53
C SER A 122 2.89 -5.76 11.16
N LEU A 123 3.39 -4.63 10.61
CA LEU A 123 4.52 -3.91 11.20
C LEU A 123 4.20 -3.39 12.61
N LEU A 124 3.00 -2.85 12.81
CA LEU A 124 2.56 -2.34 14.11
C LEU A 124 2.27 -3.45 15.12
N ALA A 125 1.74 -4.57 14.64
CA ALA A 125 1.43 -5.75 15.44
C ALA A 125 2.68 -6.42 16.06
N MET A 126 3.87 -6.11 15.58
CA MET A 126 5.12 -6.61 16.20
C MET A 126 5.35 -6.06 17.62
N GLU A 127 4.74 -4.93 17.96
CA GLU A 127 4.86 -4.28 19.27
C GLU A 127 3.49 -4.10 19.96
N ASP A 128 2.41 -4.66 19.39
CA ASP A 128 1.03 -4.55 19.89
C ASP A 128 0.30 -5.91 19.81
N GLU A 129 0.23 -6.61 20.93
CA GLU A 129 -0.40 -7.93 21.05
C GLU A 129 -1.91 -7.92 20.71
N GLN A 130 -2.61 -6.82 20.99
CA GLN A 130 -4.02 -6.69 20.65
C GLN A 130 -4.19 -6.62 19.13
N LEU A 131 -3.34 -5.85 18.47
CA LEU A 131 -3.34 -5.74 17.02
C LEU A 131 -2.91 -7.05 16.35
N ALA A 132 -1.95 -7.79 16.94
CA ALA A 132 -1.53 -9.11 16.48
C ALA A 132 -2.69 -10.11 16.53
N THR A 133 -3.46 -10.11 17.61
CA THR A 133 -4.66 -10.93 17.74
C THR A 133 -5.69 -10.59 16.68
N GLN A 134 -6.03 -9.31 16.51
CA GLN A 134 -6.98 -8.86 15.48
C GLN A 134 -6.56 -9.27 14.06
N LEU A 135 -5.25 -9.18 13.74
CA LEU A 135 -4.72 -9.59 12.44
C LEU A 135 -4.81 -11.11 12.25
N THR A 136 -4.61 -11.89 13.32
CA THR A 136 -4.78 -13.35 13.31
C THR A 136 -6.24 -13.72 13.04
N ASP A 137 -7.18 -13.10 13.75
CA ASP A 137 -8.62 -13.31 13.58
C ASP A 137 -9.08 -12.93 12.17
N TYR A 138 -8.55 -11.85 11.63
CA TYR A 138 -8.80 -11.44 10.24
C TYR A 138 -8.39 -12.53 9.25
N ARG A 139 -7.17 -13.09 9.39
CA ARG A 139 -6.67 -14.17 8.53
C ARG A 139 -7.51 -15.44 8.67
N GLU A 140 -7.92 -15.77 9.89
CA GLU A 140 -8.80 -16.90 10.15
C GLU A 140 -10.17 -16.74 9.47
N SER A 141 -10.73 -15.52 9.50
CA SER A 141 -11.98 -15.22 8.80
C SER A 141 -11.86 -15.41 7.27
N LEU A 142 -10.70 -15.08 6.69
CA LEU A 142 -10.44 -15.33 5.26
C LEU A 142 -10.36 -16.82 4.97
N ARG A 143 -9.69 -17.59 5.84
CA ARG A 143 -9.62 -19.06 5.71
C ARG A 143 -11.00 -19.67 5.73
N ALA A 144 -11.81 -19.34 6.73
CA ALA A 144 -13.17 -19.85 6.86
C ALA A 144 -14.05 -19.53 5.64
N LYS A 145 -13.91 -18.32 5.07
CA LYS A 145 -14.63 -17.95 3.83
C LYS A 145 -14.24 -18.83 2.66
N VAL A 146 -12.95 -19.16 2.48
CA VAL A 146 -12.49 -20.02 1.39
C VAL A 146 -12.93 -21.46 1.60
N GLU A 147 -12.84 -21.97 2.84
CA GLU A 147 -13.29 -23.33 3.19
C GLU A 147 -14.81 -23.54 2.98
N ALA A 148 -15.59 -22.48 3.10
CA ALA A 148 -17.03 -22.50 2.87
C ALA A 148 -17.44 -22.31 1.39
N MET A 149 -16.48 -22.15 0.47
CA MET A 149 -16.79 -21.98 -0.95
C MET A 149 -17.18 -23.33 -1.59
N GLU A 150 -18.35 -23.36 -2.22
CA GLU A 150 -18.82 -24.48 -3.02
C GLU A 150 -18.74 -24.14 -4.51
N LEU A 151 -18.33 -25.13 -5.31
CA LEU A 151 -18.36 -24.97 -6.76
C LEU A 151 -19.80 -25.09 -7.28
N PRO A 152 -20.19 -24.30 -8.28
CA PRO A 152 -21.49 -24.49 -8.93
C PRO A 152 -21.56 -25.88 -9.57
N LEU A 153 -22.73 -26.54 -9.45
CA LEU A 153 -22.97 -27.81 -10.13
C LEU A 153 -22.81 -27.62 -11.64
N LEU A 154 -22.11 -28.57 -12.27
CA LEU A 154 -22.07 -28.58 -13.74
C LEU A 154 -23.48 -28.89 -14.28
N PRO A 155 -23.91 -28.23 -15.37
CA PRO A 155 -25.14 -28.62 -16.03
C PRO A 155 -25.04 -30.07 -16.51
N PRO A 156 -26.16 -30.83 -16.56
CA PRO A 156 -26.16 -32.18 -17.09
C PRO A 156 -25.59 -32.18 -18.53
N ALA A 157 -24.80 -33.18 -18.85
CA ALA A 157 -24.28 -33.38 -20.20
C ALA A 157 -25.47 -33.60 -21.15
N GLU A 158 -25.54 -32.85 -22.29
CA GLU A 158 -26.47 -33.07 -23.34
C GLU A 158 -26.16 -34.37 -24.11
#